data_4fcb20861464c12f8611c91c3ceab9bc
#
_entry.id   4fcb20861464c12f8611c91c3ceab9bc
#
_cell.length_a   1.000
_cell.length_b   1.000
_cell.length_c   1.000
_cell.angle_alpha   90.00
_cell.angle_beta   90.00
_cell.angle_gamma   90.00
#
_symmetry.space_group_name_H-M   'P 1'
#
loop_
_entity.id
_entity.type
_entity.pdbx_description
1 polymer ?
#
loop_
_entity_poly.entity_id
_entity_poly.type
_entity_poly.pdbx_seq_one_letter_code
_entity_poly.pdbx_strand_id
1 'polypeptide(L)'
;VDMWQNFDRSIGHHFNISIDLNAGRGCGACVIACHSENNVPVVGKTEVRRSRDMHWLRIDRYYSSETTFAGDNETKDNIDGLGDSLTTFGEMENPSENPQVTFQPVMCQHCNHAPCETVCPVAASSHGRQGQNHMAYNRCVGTRYCANNCPYKVRRFNWFLYNQNDEFDYHMNNDLGRMVLNPDVVVRSRGVMEKCSMCIQKTQKTILDAKLDGRPIIDGEFQTACSNACSSGAMTFGDINDKESEITKLKENDRMYHLLESVGTKPNVMYQTKVRNT
;
A
#
# COMPACT_ATOMS: atom_id res chain seq x y z
N VAL A 1 14.66 7.90 -23.98
CA VAL A 1 15.59 8.54 -23.01
C VAL A 1 14.94 8.44 -21.64
N ASP A 2 15.59 7.75 -20.70
CA ASP A 2 15.14 7.70 -19.31
C ASP A 2 15.43 9.07 -18.65
N MET A 3 14.41 9.77 -18.22
CA MET A 3 14.57 11.06 -17.54
C MET A 3 15.00 10.92 -16.07
N TRP A 4 15.02 9.71 -15.54
CA TRP A 4 15.44 9.42 -14.20
C TRP A 4 16.92 9.10 -14.16
N GLN A 5 17.66 9.75 -13.29
CA GLN A 5 19.02 9.34 -13.00
C GLN A 5 18.99 7.98 -12.31
N ASN A 6 19.74 7.02 -12.82
CA ASN A 6 19.87 5.71 -12.21
C ASN A 6 20.59 5.85 -10.86
N PHE A 7 19.83 5.82 -9.78
CA PHE A 7 20.40 5.66 -8.47
C PHE A 7 20.75 4.19 -8.25
N ASP A 8 21.96 3.92 -7.82
CA ASP A 8 22.38 2.56 -7.49
C ASP A 8 21.70 2.09 -6.20
N ARG A 9 20.72 1.22 -6.35
CA ARG A 9 19.92 0.66 -5.26
C ARG A 9 20.47 -0.64 -4.71
N SER A 10 21.58 -1.13 -5.25
CA SER A 10 22.27 -2.32 -4.75
C SER A 10 23.13 -2.01 -3.51
N ILE A 11 23.33 -0.74 -3.20
CA ILE A 11 24.14 -0.30 -2.07
C ILE A 11 23.28 -0.12 -0.82
N GLY A 12 23.57 -0.89 0.22
CA GLY A 12 22.84 -0.87 1.48
C GLY A 12 21.54 -1.66 1.42
N HIS A 13 20.58 -1.33 2.26
CA HIS A 13 19.29 -2.01 2.34
C HIS A 13 18.30 -1.49 1.31
N HIS A 14 17.50 -2.37 0.73
CA HIS A 14 16.40 -2.04 -0.16
C HIS A 14 15.17 -2.87 0.20
N PHE A 15 14.34 -2.34 1.10
CA PHE A 15 13.20 -3.05 1.63
C PHE A 15 12.03 -3.12 0.65
N ASN A 16 11.47 -4.31 0.54
CA ASN A 16 10.34 -4.64 -0.31
C ASN A 16 9.28 -5.42 0.47
N ILE A 17 8.06 -5.49 -0.09
CA ILE A 17 6.97 -6.32 0.42
C ILE A 17 6.48 -7.23 -0.71
N SER A 18 6.32 -8.51 -0.43
CA SER A 18 5.61 -9.47 -1.28
C SER A 18 4.26 -9.84 -0.68
N ILE A 19 3.23 -9.93 -1.51
CA ILE A 19 1.85 -10.24 -1.09
C ILE A 19 1.34 -11.44 -1.90
N ASP A 20 1.12 -12.58 -1.23
CA ASP A 20 0.54 -13.76 -1.86
C ASP A 20 -0.99 -13.69 -1.85
N LEU A 21 -1.58 -13.59 -3.04
CA LEU A 21 -3.04 -13.52 -3.19
C LEU A 21 -3.74 -14.87 -2.98
N ASN A 22 -3.01 -16.00 -2.96
CA ASN A 22 -3.56 -17.28 -2.53
C ASN A 22 -3.81 -17.32 -1.03
N ALA A 23 -2.83 -16.86 -0.25
CA ALA A 23 -2.90 -16.85 1.21
C ALA A 23 -3.76 -15.69 1.74
N GLY A 24 -3.88 -14.60 0.98
CA GLY A 24 -4.67 -13.41 1.34
C GLY A 24 -6.16 -13.68 1.37
N ARG A 25 -6.80 -13.54 2.54
CA ARG A 25 -8.21 -13.87 2.78
C ARG A 25 -9.15 -12.66 2.92
N GLY A 26 -8.61 -11.44 2.81
CA GLY A 26 -9.40 -10.21 2.96
C GLY A 26 -9.94 -9.96 4.36
N CYS A 27 -9.35 -10.56 5.41
CA CYS A 27 -9.83 -10.46 6.80
C CYS A 27 -9.71 -9.05 7.43
N GLY A 28 -8.91 -8.14 6.83
CA GLY A 28 -8.73 -6.77 7.30
C GLY A 28 -7.74 -6.59 8.45
N ALA A 29 -7.15 -7.65 9.03
CA ALA A 29 -6.18 -7.54 10.13
C ALA A 29 -5.00 -6.62 9.79
N CYS A 30 -4.49 -6.69 8.56
CA CYS A 30 -3.42 -5.83 8.07
C CYS A 30 -3.82 -4.34 8.01
N VAL A 31 -5.10 -4.03 7.74
CA VAL A 31 -5.63 -2.66 7.72
C VAL A 31 -5.66 -2.10 9.14
N ILE A 32 -6.22 -2.85 10.08
CA ILE A 32 -6.32 -2.44 11.49
C ILE A 32 -4.93 -2.27 12.12
N ALA A 33 -4.02 -3.21 11.86
CA ALA A 33 -2.64 -3.11 12.34
C ALA A 33 -1.92 -1.87 11.78
N CYS A 34 -2.16 -1.51 10.52
CA CYS A 34 -1.62 -0.29 9.93
C CYS A 34 -2.18 0.96 10.63
N HIS A 35 -3.48 1.00 10.92
CA HIS A 35 -4.11 2.10 11.64
C HIS A 35 -3.52 2.28 13.04
N SER A 36 -3.41 1.20 13.79
CA SER A 36 -2.89 1.19 15.16
C SER A 36 -1.42 1.61 15.21
N GLU A 37 -0.57 1.01 14.38
CA GLU A 37 0.87 1.28 14.36
C GLU A 37 1.21 2.70 13.91
N ASN A 38 0.50 3.21 12.91
CA ASN A 38 0.87 4.45 12.24
C ASN A 38 -0.04 5.64 12.59
N ASN A 39 -0.81 5.55 13.65
CA ASN A 39 -1.76 6.59 14.09
C ASN A 39 -2.66 7.06 12.93
N VAL A 40 -3.10 6.13 12.09
CA VAL A 40 -3.98 6.46 10.96
C VAL A 40 -5.38 6.74 11.50
N PRO A 41 -5.97 7.92 11.20
CA PRO A 41 -7.27 8.26 11.75
C PRO A 41 -8.38 7.35 11.21
N VAL A 42 -9.36 7.05 12.08
CA VAL A 42 -10.58 6.34 11.72
C VAL A 42 -11.69 7.36 11.49
N VAL A 43 -12.20 7.43 10.27
CA VAL A 43 -13.10 8.50 9.85
C VAL A 43 -14.57 8.09 9.73
N GLY A 44 -14.87 6.82 9.85
CA GLY A 44 -16.23 6.30 9.76
C GLY A 44 -16.81 6.23 8.34
N LYS A 45 -17.96 5.58 8.24
CA LYS A 45 -18.63 5.26 6.96
C LYS A 45 -19.07 6.51 6.18
N THR A 46 -19.47 7.56 6.88
CA THR A 46 -19.96 8.80 6.25
C THR A 46 -18.84 9.48 5.46
N GLU A 47 -17.66 9.59 6.02
CA GLU A 47 -16.51 10.20 5.33
C GLU A 47 -16.00 9.32 4.18
N VAL A 48 -16.03 8.01 4.34
CA VAL A 48 -15.70 7.07 3.26
C VAL A 48 -16.63 7.25 2.07
N ARG A 49 -17.96 7.39 2.30
CA ARG A 49 -18.93 7.67 1.24
C ARG A 49 -18.71 9.02 0.54
N ARG A 50 -18.10 9.98 1.23
CA ARG A 50 -17.72 11.29 0.67
C ARG A 50 -16.35 11.28 -0.01
N SER A 51 -15.77 10.11 -0.24
CA SER A 51 -14.42 9.94 -0.81
C SER A 51 -13.31 10.58 0.04
N ARG A 52 -13.48 10.56 1.36
CA ARG A 52 -12.53 11.11 2.34
C ARG A 52 -11.98 10.03 3.27
N ASP A 53 -11.85 8.80 2.79
CA ASP A 53 -11.27 7.71 3.54
C ASP A 53 -9.80 7.98 3.86
N MET A 54 -9.33 7.48 5.02
CA MET A 54 -7.97 7.66 5.50
C MET A 54 -7.17 6.36 5.57
N HIS A 55 -7.68 5.26 5.06
CA HIS A 55 -6.96 3.99 5.02
C HIS A 55 -5.68 4.09 4.19
N TRP A 56 -4.53 3.85 4.81
CA TRP A 56 -3.26 3.79 4.09
C TRP A 56 -3.09 2.48 3.31
N LEU A 57 -3.77 1.44 3.77
CA LEU A 57 -3.88 0.15 3.13
C LEU A 57 -5.37 -0.16 2.94
N ARG A 58 -5.80 -0.41 1.70
CA ARG A 58 -7.14 -0.87 1.37
C ARG A 58 -7.08 -2.29 0.82
N ILE A 59 -8.20 -3.00 0.84
CA ILE A 59 -8.33 -4.31 0.23
C ILE A 59 -9.30 -4.19 -0.93
N ASP A 60 -8.77 -4.30 -2.14
CA ASP A 60 -9.56 -4.33 -3.37
C ASP A 60 -10.08 -5.75 -3.60
N ARG A 61 -11.28 -5.87 -4.13
CA ARG A 61 -11.95 -7.15 -4.40
C ARG A 61 -12.16 -7.28 -5.90
N TYR A 62 -11.64 -8.35 -6.47
CA TYR A 62 -11.82 -8.67 -7.88
C TYR A 62 -12.67 -9.92 -7.98
N TYR A 63 -13.80 -9.79 -8.63
CA TYR A 63 -14.73 -10.89 -8.85
C TYR A 63 -14.50 -11.47 -10.23
N SER A 64 -14.67 -12.77 -10.35
CA SER A 64 -14.78 -13.45 -11.64
C SER A 64 -15.82 -14.54 -11.51
N SER A 65 -16.55 -14.76 -12.56
CA SER A 65 -17.72 -15.61 -12.54
C SER A 65 -17.69 -16.71 -13.60
N GLU A 66 -16.82 -16.61 -14.57
CA GLU A 66 -16.80 -17.55 -15.67
C GLU A 66 -16.03 -18.83 -15.39
N THR A 67 -16.41 -19.88 -16.08
CA THR A 67 -15.74 -21.18 -16.04
C THR A 67 -14.34 -21.11 -16.64
N THR A 68 -14.08 -20.15 -17.52
CA THR A 68 -12.75 -19.91 -18.09
C THR A 68 -12.45 -18.42 -18.16
N PHE A 69 -11.21 -18.06 -17.87
CA PHE A 69 -10.71 -16.68 -18.03
C PHE A 69 -10.78 -16.18 -19.49
N ALA A 70 -10.71 -17.09 -20.44
CA ALA A 70 -10.87 -16.80 -21.87
C ALA A 70 -12.30 -16.36 -22.20
N GLY A 71 -13.32 -17.00 -21.61
CA GLY A 71 -14.73 -16.62 -21.80
C GLY A 71 -15.03 -15.22 -21.28
N ASP A 72 -14.47 -14.82 -20.13
CA ASP A 72 -14.61 -13.46 -19.61
C ASP A 72 -14.00 -12.41 -20.56
N ASN A 73 -12.86 -12.71 -21.16
CA ASN A 73 -12.22 -11.81 -22.13
C ASN A 73 -13.00 -11.72 -23.44
N GLU A 74 -13.47 -12.84 -23.94
CA GLU A 74 -14.26 -12.88 -25.18
C GLU A 74 -15.58 -12.11 -25.03
N THR A 75 -16.23 -12.21 -23.87
CA THR A 75 -17.42 -11.41 -23.55
C THR A 75 -17.11 -9.92 -23.51
N LYS A 76 -15.99 -9.54 -22.90
CA LYS A 76 -15.55 -8.12 -22.82
C LYS A 76 -15.17 -7.54 -24.18
N ASP A 77 -14.52 -8.35 -25.03
CA ASP A 77 -14.12 -7.93 -26.37
C ASP A 77 -15.31 -7.76 -27.31
N ASN A 78 -16.40 -8.50 -27.06
CA ASN A 78 -17.64 -8.43 -27.85
C ASN A 78 -18.62 -7.31 -27.39
N ILE A 79 -18.32 -6.61 -26.28
CA ILE A 79 -19.14 -5.50 -25.83
C ILE A 79 -18.67 -4.23 -26.54
N ASP A 80 -19.43 -3.81 -27.56
CA ASP A 80 -19.23 -2.54 -28.24
C ASP A 80 -19.49 -1.36 -27.27
N GLY A 81 -18.42 -0.63 -26.98
CA GLY A 81 -18.50 0.66 -26.29
C GLY A 81 -18.69 0.57 -24.76
N LEU A 82 -17.60 0.61 -24.04
CA LEU A 82 -17.56 0.82 -22.57
C LEU A 82 -18.30 2.12 -22.11
N GLY A 83 -18.97 2.85 -23.00
CA GLY A 83 -19.56 4.14 -22.75
C GLY A 83 -21.08 4.21 -22.84
N ASP A 84 -21.76 3.20 -23.34
CA ASP A 84 -23.16 3.34 -23.72
C ASP A 84 -24.16 3.18 -22.56
N SER A 85 -23.84 2.48 -21.50
CA SER A 85 -24.68 2.46 -20.29
C SER A 85 -23.99 1.87 -19.07
N LEU A 86 -24.37 2.34 -17.87
CA LEU A 86 -23.97 1.72 -16.59
C LEU A 86 -24.45 0.27 -16.43
N THR A 87 -25.46 -0.14 -17.21
CA THR A 87 -25.97 -1.51 -17.22
C THR A 87 -25.00 -2.49 -17.86
N THR A 88 -24.16 -2.06 -18.78
CA THR A 88 -23.12 -2.89 -19.41
C THR A 88 -22.11 -3.43 -18.39
N PHE A 89 -21.77 -2.63 -17.37
CA PHE A 89 -20.95 -3.11 -16.27
C PHE A 89 -21.64 -4.19 -15.44
N GLY A 90 -22.94 -4.06 -15.21
CA GLY A 90 -23.71 -5.08 -14.49
C GLY A 90 -23.83 -6.38 -15.27
N GLU A 91 -23.90 -6.33 -16.58
CA GLU A 91 -23.92 -7.52 -17.46
C GLU A 91 -22.57 -8.23 -17.49
N MET A 92 -21.45 -7.48 -17.47
CA MET A 92 -20.10 -8.05 -17.36
C MET A 92 -19.83 -8.72 -16.00
N GLU A 93 -20.54 -8.29 -14.95
CA GLU A 93 -20.41 -8.81 -13.59
C GLU A 93 -21.52 -9.82 -13.24
N ASN A 94 -22.26 -10.32 -14.21
CA ASN A 94 -23.34 -11.27 -13.96
C ASN A 94 -22.76 -12.54 -13.28
N PRO A 95 -23.16 -12.85 -12.02
CA PRO A 95 -22.59 -13.98 -11.31
C PRO A 95 -22.99 -15.30 -11.97
N SER A 96 -21.98 -16.08 -12.34
CA SER A 96 -22.19 -17.45 -12.83
C SER A 96 -22.33 -18.45 -11.68
N GLU A 97 -22.46 -19.73 -12.02
CA GLU A 97 -22.57 -20.82 -11.05
C GLU A 97 -21.32 -21.01 -10.17
N ASN A 98 -20.17 -20.47 -10.56
CA ASN A 98 -18.92 -20.56 -9.80
C ASN A 98 -18.27 -19.19 -9.57
N PRO A 99 -18.88 -18.32 -8.77
CA PRO A 99 -18.33 -17.00 -8.49
C PRO A 99 -17.04 -17.12 -7.67
N GLN A 100 -16.00 -16.39 -8.07
CA GLN A 100 -14.72 -16.34 -7.36
C GLN A 100 -14.34 -14.92 -6.99
N VAL A 101 -13.61 -14.78 -5.90
CA VAL A 101 -13.11 -13.48 -5.43
C VAL A 101 -11.62 -13.54 -5.16
N THR A 102 -10.92 -12.48 -5.53
CA THR A 102 -9.52 -12.25 -5.15
C THR A 102 -9.46 -11.00 -4.31
N PHE A 103 -8.85 -11.10 -3.13
CA PHE A 103 -8.61 -9.97 -2.24
C PHE A 103 -7.19 -9.47 -2.44
N GLN A 104 -7.05 -8.24 -2.87
CA GLN A 104 -5.75 -7.64 -3.11
C GLN A 104 -5.52 -6.45 -2.18
N PRO A 105 -4.65 -6.58 -1.16
CA PRO A 105 -4.22 -5.45 -0.36
C PRO A 105 -3.42 -4.46 -1.20
N VAL A 106 -3.82 -3.19 -1.20
CA VAL A 106 -3.16 -2.13 -1.95
C VAL A 106 -2.76 -1.00 -1.02
N MET A 107 -1.46 -0.71 -0.97
CA MET A 107 -0.84 0.38 -0.23
C MET A 107 0.07 1.19 -1.15
N CYS A 108 0.77 2.19 -0.61
CA CYS A 108 1.82 2.86 -1.36
C CYS A 108 2.81 1.82 -1.90
N GLN A 109 3.06 1.87 -3.20
CA GLN A 109 3.94 0.92 -3.88
C GLN A 109 5.43 1.28 -3.72
N HIS A 110 5.74 2.37 -3.02
CA HIS A 110 7.11 2.85 -2.80
C HIS A 110 7.94 2.84 -4.09
N CYS A 111 7.35 3.40 -5.15
CA CYS A 111 7.87 3.38 -6.51
C CYS A 111 9.27 3.98 -6.60
N ASN A 112 10.17 3.30 -7.29
CA ASN A 112 11.52 3.79 -7.56
C ASN A 112 11.53 4.93 -8.59
N HIS A 113 10.52 4.96 -9.49
CA HIS A 113 10.21 6.07 -10.37
C HIS A 113 8.88 6.68 -9.95
N ALA A 114 8.88 7.42 -8.85
CA ALA A 114 7.66 7.86 -8.18
C ALA A 114 7.06 9.11 -8.81
N PRO A 115 5.92 9.02 -9.51
CA PRO A 115 5.28 10.18 -10.14
C PRO A 115 4.74 11.19 -9.12
N CYS A 116 4.62 10.79 -7.86
CA CYS A 116 4.22 11.68 -6.77
C CYS A 116 5.35 12.58 -6.25
N GLU A 117 6.61 12.23 -6.51
CA GLU A 117 7.77 13.04 -6.13
C GLU A 117 7.97 14.20 -7.09
N THR A 118 7.86 13.94 -8.39
CA THR A 118 8.08 14.94 -9.45
C THR A 118 7.09 16.09 -9.42
N VAL A 119 5.87 15.87 -8.92
CA VAL A 119 4.80 16.88 -8.89
C VAL A 119 4.67 17.61 -7.55
N CYS A 120 5.50 17.28 -6.57
CA CYS A 120 5.45 17.94 -5.26
C CYS A 120 6.23 19.26 -5.31
N PRO A 121 5.56 20.44 -5.17
CA PRO A 121 6.22 21.72 -5.32
C PRO A 121 7.23 22.03 -4.19
N VAL A 122 7.10 21.34 -3.07
CA VAL A 122 7.92 21.54 -1.86
C VAL A 122 8.79 20.32 -1.52
N ALA A 123 8.88 19.34 -2.41
CA ALA A 123 9.60 18.08 -2.20
C ALA A 123 9.27 17.41 -0.85
N ALA A 124 7.99 17.46 -0.45
CA ALA A 124 7.50 16.74 0.73
C ALA A 124 7.46 15.23 0.51
N SER A 125 7.31 14.77 -0.73
CA SER A 125 7.50 13.38 -1.13
C SER A 125 8.91 13.19 -1.63
N SER A 126 9.67 12.30 -1.04
CA SER A 126 11.06 12.01 -1.39
C SER A 126 11.36 10.53 -1.23
N HIS A 127 12.37 10.05 -1.93
CA HIS A 127 12.77 8.65 -1.87
C HIS A 127 13.93 8.44 -0.90
N GLY A 128 13.79 7.47 0.00
CA GLY A 128 14.84 7.07 0.91
C GLY A 128 15.83 6.10 0.27
N ARG A 129 17.03 6.02 0.84
CA ARG A 129 18.08 5.09 0.37
C ARG A 129 17.66 3.63 0.54
N GLN A 130 16.78 3.34 1.49
CA GLN A 130 16.29 2.00 1.81
C GLN A 130 15.09 1.55 0.94
N GLY A 131 14.82 2.24 -0.17
CA GLY A 131 13.71 1.90 -1.07
C GLY A 131 12.34 2.44 -0.65
N GLN A 132 12.25 3.14 0.47
CA GLN A 132 11.00 3.69 0.97
C GLN A 132 10.75 5.10 0.41
N ASN A 133 9.55 5.35 -0.10
CA ASN A 133 9.10 6.70 -0.42
C ASN A 133 8.61 7.38 0.87
N HIS A 134 9.23 8.48 1.23
CA HIS A 134 8.98 9.22 2.46
C HIS A 134 7.94 10.31 2.25
N MET A 135 7.37 10.77 3.35
CA MET A 135 6.49 11.94 3.39
C MET A 135 6.90 12.85 4.54
N ALA A 136 7.44 14.03 4.20
CA ALA A 136 7.75 15.07 5.17
C ALA A 136 6.48 15.89 5.46
N TYR A 137 5.75 15.52 6.49
CA TYR A 137 4.43 16.10 6.80
C TYR A 137 4.49 17.59 7.10
N ASN A 138 5.53 18.05 7.79
CA ASN A 138 5.75 19.47 8.12
C ASN A 138 6.07 20.34 6.89
N ARG A 139 6.42 19.73 5.77
CA ARG A 139 6.73 20.40 4.51
C ARG A 139 5.55 20.42 3.56
N CYS A 140 4.56 19.55 3.78
CA CYS A 140 3.40 19.40 2.90
C CYS A 140 2.48 20.60 3.01
N VAL A 141 2.18 21.23 1.87
CA VAL A 141 1.24 22.37 1.76
C VAL A 141 -0.13 21.97 1.20
N GLY A 142 -0.37 20.67 1.01
CA GLY A 142 -1.69 20.14 0.67
C GLY A 142 -2.18 20.40 -0.75
N THR A 143 -1.31 20.58 -1.73
CA THR A 143 -1.71 20.77 -3.14
C THR A 143 -2.44 19.57 -3.72
N ARG A 144 -2.30 18.37 -3.15
CA ARG A 144 -2.92 17.09 -3.56
C ARG A 144 -2.56 16.61 -4.96
N TYR A 145 -1.70 17.28 -5.67
CA TYR A 145 -1.27 16.84 -7.00
C TYR A 145 -0.61 15.44 -6.95
N CYS A 146 0.13 15.14 -5.90
CA CYS A 146 0.70 13.81 -5.69
C CYS A 146 -0.36 12.69 -5.58
N ALA A 147 -1.57 13.00 -5.10
CA ALA A 147 -2.68 12.05 -5.08
C ALA A 147 -3.27 11.84 -6.48
N ASN A 148 -3.44 12.93 -7.24
CA ASN A 148 -3.92 12.85 -8.62
C ASN A 148 -2.97 12.07 -9.51
N ASN A 149 -1.67 12.28 -9.33
CA ASN A 149 -0.63 11.66 -10.15
C ASN A 149 -0.27 10.22 -9.72
N CYS A 150 -0.76 9.77 -8.56
CA CYS A 150 -0.56 8.40 -8.12
C CYS A 150 -1.45 7.43 -8.92
N PRO A 151 -0.89 6.50 -9.71
CA PRO A 151 -1.72 5.56 -10.48
C PRO A 151 -2.45 4.56 -9.58
N TYR A 152 -1.92 4.28 -8.40
CA TYR A 152 -2.49 3.35 -7.42
C TYR A 152 -3.55 3.96 -6.53
N LYS A 153 -3.71 5.29 -6.54
CA LYS A 153 -4.70 6.02 -5.73
C LYS A 153 -4.62 5.69 -4.23
N VAL A 154 -3.42 5.72 -3.68
CA VAL A 154 -3.13 5.31 -2.28
C VAL A 154 -2.70 6.46 -1.38
N ARG A 155 -2.87 7.69 -1.81
CA ARG A 155 -2.57 8.88 -1.03
C ARG A 155 -3.85 9.50 -0.50
N ARG A 156 -3.84 9.82 0.82
CA ARG A 156 -5.00 10.31 1.56
C ARG A 156 -4.78 11.75 2.01
N PHE A 157 -5.83 12.55 1.94
CA PHE A 157 -5.77 13.94 2.38
C PHE A 157 -6.45 14.07 3.75
N ASN A 158 -5.77 14.67 4.72
CA ASN A 158 -6.33 14.90 6.04
C ASN A 158 -7.17 16.19 6.02
N TRP A 159 -8.48 16.03 5.92
CA TRP A 159 -9.41 17.15 5.77
C TRP A 159 -9.68 17.91 7.06
N PHE A 160 -9.75 17.22 8.20
CA PHE A 160 -10.37 17.74 9.41
C PHE A 160 -9.57 17.51 10.70
N LEU A 161 -8.34 17.08 10.63
CA LEU A 161 -7.58 16.69 11.82
C LEU A 161 -8.36 15.69 12.68
N TYR A 162 -8.79 14.60 12.08
CA TYR A 162 -9.72 13.61 12.66
C TYR A 162 -9.38 13.15 14.07
N ASN A 163 -8.09 13.02 14.41
CA ASN A 163 -7.62 12.59 15.73
C ASN A 163 -7.82 13.65 16.84
N GLN A 164 -8.21 14.87 16.52
CA GLN A 164 -8.40 15.97 17.47
C GLN A 164 -9.69 16.75 17.22
N ASN A 165 -10.60 16.23 16.43
CA ASN A 165 -11.86 16.87 16.10
C ASN A 165 -13.03 16.10 16.71
N ASP A 166 -13.72 16.71 17.68
CA ASP A 166 -14.82 16.10 18.46
C ASP A 166 -16.07 15.77 17.62
N GLU A 167 -16.13 16.27 16.37
CA GLU A 167 -17.21 15.92 15.44
C GLU A 167 -17.10 14.48 14.90
N PHE A 168 -15.94 13.82 15.09
CA PHE A 168 -15.71 12.46 14.63
C PHE A 168 -15.63 11.47 15.79
N ASP A 169 -16.20 10.30 15.56
CA ASP A 169 -16.14 9.17 16.47
C ASP A 169 -14.74 8.73 16.74
N TYR A 170 -14.00 8.37 17.37
CA TYR A 170 -12.60 7.92 17.45
C TYR A 170 -11.56 9.05 17.31
N HIS A 171 -11.91 10.26 17.75
CA HIS A 171 -11.00 11.40 17.66
C HIS A 171 -9.77 11.32 18.60
N MET A 172 -9.78 10.40 19.56
CA MET A 172 -8.67 10.13 20.49
C MET A 172 -8.11 11.37 21.20
N ASN A 173 -8.97 12.36 21.46
CA ASN A 173 -8.57 13.65 22.03
C ASN A 173 -8.66 13.70 23.56
N ASN A 174 -9.24 12.68 24.19
CA ASN A 174 -9.26 12.51 25.65
C ASN A 174 -7.99 11.78 26.13
N ASP A 175 -7.76 11.76 27.43
CA ASP A 175 -6.54 11.19 28.01
C ASP A 175 -6.38 9.70 27.70
N LEU A 176 -7.47 8.93 27.70
CA LEU A 176 -7.45 7.50 27.38
C LEU A 176 -7.16 7.27 25.88
N GLY A 177 -7.77 8.06 25.01
CA GLY A 177 -7.53 7.99 23.57
C GLY A 177 -6.09 8.31 23.19
N ARG A 178 -5.46 9.29 23.87
CA ARG A 178 -4.06 9.63 23.66
C ARG A 178 -3.11 8.50 24.07
N MET A 179 -3.47 7.68 25.05
CA MET A 179 -2.67 6.53 25.47
C MET A 179 -2.60 5.42 24.41
N VAL A 180 -3.54 5.38 23.48
CA VAL A 180 -3.58 4.39 22.38
C VAL A 180 -2.65 4.78 21.23
N LEU A 181 -2.29 6.06 21.11
CA LEU A 181 -1.44 6.55 20.04
C LEU A 181 0.00 6.06 20.20
N ASN A 182 0.60 5.62 19.07
CA ASN A 182 2.00 5.23 19.03
C ASN A 182 2.89 6.49 19.15
N PRO A 183 3.72 6.61 20.20
CA PRO A 183 4.57 7.78 20.42
C PRO A 183 5.69 7.93 19.39
N ASP A 184 6.07 6.85 18.70
CA ASP A 184 7.13 6.85 17.69
C ASP A 184 6.65 7.41 16.33
N VAL A 185 5.35 7.63 16.19
CA VAL A 185 4.73 8.09 14.94
C VAL A 185 3.98 9.39 15.14
N VAL A 186 4.35 10.41 14.39
CA VAL A 186 3.68 11.71 14.45
C VAL A 186 2.20 11.62 14.07
N VAL A 187 1.34 12.28 14.83
CA VAL A 187 -0.04 12.55 14.45
C VAL A 187 -0.06 13.74 13.49
N ARG A 188 -0.56 13.52 12.27
CA ARG A 188 -0.53 14.52 11.21
C ARG A 188 -1.61 15.57 11.42
N SER A 189 -1.29 16.80 11.07
CA SER A 189 -2.24 17.91 11.06
C SER A 189 -3.20 17.83 9.87
N ARG A 190 -4.30 18.58 9.92
CA ARG A 190 -5.16 18.75 8.76
C ARG A 190 -4.40 19.43 7.62
N GLY A 191 -4.82 19.16 6.39
CA GLY A 191 -4.28 19.82 5.20
C GLY A 191 -3.01 19.17 4.65
N VAL A 192 -2.59 18.04 5.20
CA VAL A 192 -1.43 17.28 4.69
C VAL A 192 -1.88 16.00 3.98
N MET A 193 -1.00 15.52 3.11
CA MET A 193 -1.17 14.21 2.48
C MET A 193 -0.56 13.12 3.35
N GLU A 194 -1.27 12.02 3.49
CA GLU A 194 -0.82 10.83 4.21
C GLU A 194 -0.75 9.62 3.29
N LYS A 195 0.10 8.68 3.60
CA LYS A 195 0.25 7.42 2.88
C LYS A 195 1.03 6.39 3.70
N CYS A 196 0.99 5.14 3.30
CA CYS A 196 1.84 4.10 3.86
C CYS A 196 3.32 4.52 3.85
N SER A 197 3.99 4.39 4.98
CA SER A 197 5.42 4.68 5.17
C SER A 197 6.28 3.42 5.13
N MET A 198 5.67 2.22 4.96
CA MET A 198 6.31 0.91 5.16
C MET A 198 6.88 0.79 6.59
N CYS A 199 6.17 1.34 7.57
CA CYS A 199 6.56 1.39 8.98
C CYS A 199 8.00 1.86 9.19
N ILE A 200 8.33 3.03 8.61
CA ILE A 200 9.68 3.59 8.61
C ILE A 200 10.29 3.71 10.00
N GLN A 201 9.49 3.97 11.05
CA GLN A 201 9.93 4.01 12.43
C GLN A 201 10.60 2.69 12.85
N LYS A 202 10.03 1.55 12.46
CA LYS A 202 10.62 0.23 12.75
C LYS A 202 11.92 0.03 11.98
N THR A 203 11.94 0.37 10.69
CA THR A 203 13.15 0.30 9.86
C THR A 203 14.28 1.13 10.46
N GLN A 204 14.00 2.38 10.85
CA GLN A 204 15.03 3.26 11.39
C GLN A 204 15.51 2.81 12.76
N LYS A 205 14.61 2.31 13.62
CA LYS A 205 14.97 1.72 14.90
C LYS A 205 15.92 0.54 14.72
N THR A 206 15.58 -0.42 13.86
CA THR A 206 16.41 -1.60 13.63
C THR A 206 17.78 -1.24 13.05
N ILE A 207 17.84 -0.27 12.10
CA ILE A 207 19.11 0.23 11.58
C ILE A 207 19.97 0.86 12.68
N LEU A 208 19.34 1.63 13.57
CA LEU A 208 20.04 2.26 14.68
C LEU A 208 20.57 1.24 15.68
N ASP A 209 19.74 0.30 16.08
CA ASP A 209 20.10 -0.78 17.03
C ASP A 209 21.25 -1.65 16.46
N ALA A 210 21.15 -2.05 15.21
CA ALA A 210 22.21 -2.80 14.53
C ALA A 210 23.54 -2.02 14.45
N LYS A 211 23.48 -0.72 14.23
CA LYS A 211 24.68 0.16 14.23
C LYS A 211 25.29 0.29 15.63
N LEU A 212 24.47 0.40 16.66
CA LEU A 212 24.93 0.47 18.05
C LEU A 212 25.62 -0.81 18.47
N ASP A 213 25.07 -1.94 18.05
CA ASP A 213 25.62 -3.28 18.32
C ASP A 213 26.81 -3.66 17.42
N GLY A 214 27.07 -2.87 16.37
CA GLY A 214 28.15 -3.15 15.39
C GLY A 214 27.89 -4.42 14.55
N ARG A 215 26.65 -4.79 14.31
CA ARG A 215 26.23 -5.99 13.58
C ARG A 215 25.42 -5.64 12.32
N PRO A 216 25.35 -6.54 11.34
CA PRO A 216 24.41 -6.41 10.24
C PRO A 216 22.95 -6.64 10.71
N ILE A 217 21.99 -6.17 9.93
CA ILE A 217 20.57 -6.51 10.08
C ILE A 217 20.36 -7.93 9.56
N ILE A 218 19.61 -8.74 10.30
CA ILE A 218 19.28 -10.12 9.95
C ILE A 218 17.92 -10.16 9.27
N ASP A 219 17.75 -10.97 8.22
CA ASP A 219 16.46 -11.15 7.55
C ASP A 219 15.39 -11.61 8.55
N GLY A 220 14.22 -10.99 8.50
CA GLY A 220 13.12 -11.28 9.43
C GLY A 220 13.24 -10.65 10.82
N GLU A 221 14.33 -9.91 11.14
CA GLU A 221 14.56 -9.30 12.45
C GLU A 221 13.43 -8.32 12.83
N PHE A 222 12.85 -7.65 11.86
CA PHE A 222 11.68 -6.80 12.04
C PHE A 222 10.68 -6.98 10.91
N GLN A 223 9.45 -6.61 11.18
CA GLN A 223 8.34 -6.74 10.26
C GLN A 223 7.52 -5.45 10.24
N THR A 224 6.92 -5.16 9.09
CA THR A 224 5.89 -4.10 9.04
C THR A 224 4.67 -4.51 9.87
N ALA A 225 3.87 -3.57 10.34
CA ALA A 225 2.68 -3.89 11.14
C ALA A 225 1.70 -4.80 10.38
N CYS A 226 1.53 -4.56 9.08
CA CYS A 226 0.63 -5.35 8.25
C CYS A 226 1.14 -6.77 7.99
N SER A 227 2.45 -6.97 7.80
CA SER A 227 3.02 -8.31 7.63
C SER A 227 2.98 -9.10 8.94
N ASN A 228 3.32 -8.47 10.06
CA ASN A 228 3.30 -9.10 11.38
C ASN A 228 1.88 -9.51 11.83
N ALA A 229 0.86 -8.73 11.47
CA ALA A 229 -0.53 -9.04 11.81
C ALA A 229 -1.19 -10.05 10.86
N CYS A 230 -0.52 -10.44 9.78
CA CYS A 230 -1.09 -11.34 8.79
C CYS A 230 -1.01 -12.79 9.26
N SER A 231 -2.09 -13.29 9.86
CA SER A 231 -2.16 -14.66 10.39
C SER A 231 -2.03 -15.75 9.33
N SER A 232 -2.29 -15.44 8.07
CA SER A 232 -2.14 -16.39 6.95
C SER A 232 -0.75 -16.36 6.30
N GLY A 233 0.17 -15.49 6.79
CA GLY A 233 1.51 -15.35 6.19
C GLY A 233 1.51 -14.80 4.76
N ALA A 234 0.42 -14.12 4.34
CA ALA A 234 0.30 -13.62 2.98
C ALA A 234 1.25 -12.47 2.64
N MET A 235 1.80 -11.79 3.64
CA MET A 235 2.66 -10.63 3.46
C MET A 235 4.06 -10.90 4.00
N THR A 236 5.03 -10.93 3.13
CA THR A 236 6.46 -11.06 3.47
C THR A 236 7.17 -9.73 3.25
N PHE A 237 7.90 -9.27 4.26
CA PHE A 237 8.70 -8.06 4.20
C PHE A 237 10.17 -8.41 4.40
N GLY A 238 11.07 -7.83 3.61
CA GLY A 238 12.49 -8.10 3.73
C GLY A 238 13.35 -7.20 2.84
N ASP A 239 14.65 -7.43 2.89
CA ASP A 239 15.66 -6.71 2.11
C ASP A 239 15.97 -7.47 0.82
N ILE A 240 15.67 -6.86 -0.33
CA ILE A 240 15.90 -7.47 -1.65
C ILE A 240 17.39 -7.49 -2.04
N ASN A 241 18.23 -6.71 -1.37
CA ASN A 241 19.68 -6.73 -1.59
C ASN A 241 20.36 -7.87 -0.84
N ASP A 242 19.70 -8.48 0.12
CA ASP A 242 20.13 -9.72 0.73
C ASP A 242 19.71 -10.91 -0.15
N LYS A 243 20.67 -11.59 -0.74
CA LYS A 243 20.44 -12.73 -1.65
C LYS A 243 19.81 -13.94 -0.98
N GLU A 244 20.04 -14.10 0.33
CA GLU A 244 19.51 -15.22 1.10
C GLU A 244 18.11 -14.95 1.67
N SER A 245 17.65 -13.71 1.62
CA SER A 245 16.36 -13.32 2.16
C SER A 245 15.19 -14.00 1.46
N GLU A 246 14.11 -14.23 2.19
CA GLU A 246 12.89 -14.83 1.67
C GLU A 246 12.28 -13.98 0.55
N ILE A 247 12.32 -12.66 0.68
CA ILE A 247 11.73 -11.76 -0.32
C ILE A 247 12.47 -11.84 -1.67
N THR A 248 13.77 -12.07 -1.67
CA THR A 248 14.57 -12.25 -2.90
C THR A 248 14.16 -13.53 -3.61
N LYS A 249 13.95 -14.62 -2.89
CA LYS A 249 13.43 -15.88 -3.44
C LYS A 249 12.01 -15.73 -4.02
N LEU A 250 11.15 -14.97 -3.35
CA LEU A 250 9.80 -14.68 -3.84
C LEU A 250 9.78 -13.82 -5.09
N LYS A 251 10.77 -12.96 -5.29
CA LYS A 251 10.91 -12.15 -6.51
C LYS A 251 11.15 -13.02 -7.75
N GLU A 252 11.83 -14.13 -7.60
CA GLU A 252 12.16 -15.06 -8.69
C GLU A 252 11.01 -16.05 -8.99
N ASN A 253 9.92 -15.99 -8.23
CA ASN A 253 8.78 -16.88 -8.41
C ASN A 253 7.99 -16.52 -9.68
N ASP A 254 7.62 -17.51 -10.49
CA ASP A 254 6.85 -17.35 -11.74
C ASP A 254 5.48 -16.68 -11.54
N ARG A 255 4.92 -16.72 -10.33
CA ARG A 255 3.67 -16.06 -9.97
C ARG A 255 3.82 -14.55 -9.69
N MET A 256 5.06 -14.05 -9.62
CA MET A 256 5.33 -12.67 -9.24
C MET A 256 4.92 -11.69 -10.35
N TYR A 257 4.27 -10.60 -9.95
CA TYR A 257 3.98 -9.47 -10.82
C TYR A 257 3.99 -8.15 -10.04
N HIS A 258 4.16 -7.06 -10.75
CA HIS A 258 4.00 -5.71 -10.22
C HIS A 258 2.68 -5.09 -10.67
N LEU A 259 2.00 -4.42 -9.76
CA LEU A 259 0.74 -3.74 -10.08
C LEU A 259 1.00 -2.58 -11.06
N LEU A 260 0.24 -2.53 -12.17
CA LEU A 260 0.37 -1.53 -13.24
C LEU A 260 1.81 -1.41 -13.78
N GLU A 261 2.46 -2.53 -14.04
CA GLU A 261 3.86 -2.59 -14.49
C GLU A 261 4.12 -1.77 -15.77
N SER A 262 3.15 -1.76 -16.70
CA SER A 262 3.21 -1.00 -17.94
C SER A 262 3.36 0.51 -17.77
N VAL A 263 3.00 1.05 -16.60
CA VAL A 263 3.18 2.48 -16.27
C VAL A 263 4.64 2.84 -15.97
N GLY A 264 5.50 1.85 -15.69
CA GLY A 264 6.93 2.04 -15.52
C GLY A 264 7.36 2.70 -14.21
N THR A 265 6.53 2.68 -13.18
CA THR A 265 6.85 3.29 -11.87
C THR A 265 7.87 2.52 -11.04
N LYS A 266 8.22 1.30 -11.43
CA LYS A 266 9.14 0.37 -10.75
C LYS A 266 8.81 0.22 -9.24
N PRO A 267 7.70 -0.46 -8.91
CA PRO A 267 7.24 -0.65 -7.52
C PRO A 267 8.20 -1.49 -6.67
N ASN A 268 8.21 -1.23 -5.35
CA ASN A 268 8.86 -2.06 -4.33
C ASN A 268 7.87 -3.00 -3.62
N VAL A 269 6.63 -3.05 -4.07
CA VAL A 269 5.62 -4.02 -3.64
C VAL A 269 5.37 -5.00 -4.77
N MET A 270 5.50 -6.27 -4.46
CA MET A 270 5.31 -7.40 -5.38
C MET A 270 4.05 -8.16 -5.00
N TYR A 271 3.42 -8.76 -5.98
CA TYR A 271 2.25 -9.61 -5.77
C TYR A 271 2.49 -10.99 -6.36
N GLN A 272 2.02 -12.01 -5.65
CA GLN A 272 1.98 -13.39 -6.17
C GLN A 272 0.55 -13.66 -6.66
N THR A 273 0.40 -13.93 -7.95
CA THR A 273 -0.89 -14.19 -8.60
C THR A 273 -1.65 -15.31 -7.89
N LYS A 274 -2.96 -15.13 -7.74
CA LYS A 274 -3.84 -16.18 -7.22
C LYS A 274 -3.98 -17.30 -8.25
N VAL A 275 -3.60 -18.50 -7.87
CA VAL A 275 -3.85 -19.73 -8.64
C VAL A 275 -5.22 -20.25 -8.29
N ARG A 276 -6.01 -20.60 -9.30
CA ARG A 276 -7.34 -21.18 -9.16
C ARG A 276 -7.30 -22.61 -9.66
N ASN A 277 -7.92 -23.49 -8.91
CA ASN A 277 -8.23 -24.84 -9.38
C ASN A 277 -9.62 -24.78 -10.02
N THR A 278 -9.65 -24.76 -11.32
CA THR A 278 -10.88 -24.84 -12.12
C THR A 278 -11.26 -26.30 -12.36
#